data_165312bbe26361a6ed41e0bd6ca3e399
#
_entry.id   165312bbe26361a6ed41e0bd6ca3e399
#
_cell.length_a   1.000
_cell.length_b   1.000
_cell.length_c   1.000
_cell.angle_alpha   90.00
_cell.angle_beta   90.00
_cell.angle_gamma   90.00
#
_symmetry.space_group_name_H-M   'P 1'
#
loop_
_entity.id
_entity.type
_entity.pdbx_description
1 polymer ?
#
loop_
_entity_poly.entity_id
_entity_poly.type
_entity_poly.pdbx_seq_one_letter_code
_entity_poly.pdbx_strand_id
1 'polypeptide(L)'
;MTSVRVESLGRLDEDEVGRVALLVERATEADGVRPLSEHVALHLRHGGDAHVRNVLVYADGALVAYAHLDVTDPVEGSSAELVVDPAHRGGGVGGRLVDELLRETPDGRLRLWAHGEHPGAARLAAHHGFDRVRILWQLRRSLYAPIPAGTLPPGVALRAFVPGADDEEWVDLNARAFAGHPEQGAWTLRDLRLRMAEPWFDPAGFLIAEEPAPGGGMRMVGFHWTKVHGGERDEHGHALPERPPAQGQHDHDGHGPHGHEPLGEVYVVGVDPSARGRGLGRALVLAGLRHLRAEGLPAVLLYVDADNSSAVALYESLGFTRWDTDVLFRRG
;
A
#
# COMPACT_ATOMS: atom_id res chain seq x y z
N MET A 1 -24.31 0.90 -31.06
CA MET A 1 -23.17 0.05 -30.62
C MET A 1 -22.18 0.96 -29.95
N THR A 2 -21.91 0.77 -28.67
CA THR A 2 -20.91 1.54 -27.91
C THR A 2 -19.52 1.34 -28.53
N SER A 3 -18.88 2.42 -28.95
CA SER A 3 -17.51 2.35 -29.50
C SER A 3 -16.54 2.12 -28.35
N VAL A 4 -15.93 0.95 -28.29
CA VAL A 4 -14.90 0.64 -27.28
C VAL A 4 -13.52 0.68 -27.95
N ARG A 5 -12.62 1.50 -27.40
CA ARG A 5 -11.23 1.66 -27.84
C ARG A 5 -10.31 1.29 -26.69
N VAL A 6 -9.25 0.54 -26.98
CA VAL A 6 -8.17 0.18 -26.03
C VAL A 6 -6.89 0.85 -26.49
N GLU A 7 -6.16 1.45 -25.57
CA GLU A 7 -4.86 2.09 -25.82
C GLU A 7 -3.85 1.56 -24.81
N SER A 8 -2.64 1.26 -25.27
CA SER A 8 -1.51 0.88 -24.41
C SER A 8 -0.40 1.92 -24.56
N LEU A 9 -0.01 2.56 -23.46
CA LEU A 9 0.93 3.66 -23.40
C LEU A 9 2.06 3.37 -22.42
N GLY A 10 3.29 3.74 -22.75
CA GLY A 10 4.43 3.62 -21.83
C GLY A 10 4.39 4.68 -20.72
N ARG A 11 3.87 5.87 -21.03
CA ARG A 11 3.73 7.00 -20.10
C ARG A 11 2.43 7.73 -20.38
N LEU A 12 1.77 8.15 -19.32
CA LEU A 12 0.58 8.99 -19.39
C LEU A 12 0.97 10.48 -19.36
N ASP A 13 0.19 11.30 -20.05
CA ASP A 13 0.23 12.75 -19.87
C ASP A 13 -0.58 13.19 -18.64
N GLU A 14 -0.54 14.49 -18.30
CA GLU A 14 -1.21 15.03 -17.11
C GLU A 14 -2.74 14.86 -17.19
N ASP A 15 -3.34 15.00 -18.37
CA ASP A 15 -4.77 14.84 -18.59
C ASP A 15 -5.21 13.38 -18.42
N GLU A 16 -4.39 12.44 -18.89
CA GLU A 16 -4.62 11.00 -18.74
C GLU A 16 -4.50 10.58 -17.27
N VAL A 17 -3.47 11.05 -16.56
CA VAL A 17 -3.31 10.84 -15.13
C VAL A 17 -4.53 11.37 -14.35
N GLY A 18 -5.00 12.58 -14.68
CA GLY A 18 -6.20 13.16 -14.07
C GLY A 18 -7.45 12.31 -14.31
N ARG A 19 -7.65 11.78 -15.52
CA ARG A 19 -8.78 10.89 -15.84
C ARG A 19 -8.69 9.55 -15.09
N VAL A 20 -7.49 8.98 -14.97
CA VAL A 20 -7.29 7.76 -14.17
C VAL A 20 -7.58 8.02 -12.70
N ALA A 21 -7.14 9.14 -12.14
CA ALA A 21 -7.42 9.51 -10.76
C ALA A 21 -8.93 9.58 -10.49
N LEU A 22 -9.70 10.25 -11.34
CA LEU A 22 -11.16 10.32 -11.23
C LEU A 22 -11.84 8.95 -11.34
N LEU A 23 -11.33 8.06 -12.20
CA LEU A 23 -11.82 6.69 -12.30
C LEU A 23 -11.58 5.90 -11.00
N VAL A 24 -10.38 6.03 -10.43
CA VAL A 24 -9.99 5.41 -9.15
C VAL A 24 -10.87 5.92 -8.01
N GLU A 25 -11.14 7.22 -7.94
CA GLU A 25 -12.02 7.82 -6.94
C GLU A 25 -13.43 7.22 -7.00
N ARG A 26 -14.06 7.21 -8.19
CA ARG A 26 -15.40 6.61 -8.36
C ARG A 26 -15.46 5.14 -7.97
N ALA A 27 -14.40 4.37 -8.31
CA ALA A 27 -14.32 2.96 -7.92
C ALA A 27 -14.15 2.81 -6.40
N THR A 28 -13.32 3.66 -5.77
CA THR A 28 -13.11 3.67 -4.32
C THR A 28 -14.39 4.01 -3.57
N GLU A 29 -15.15 5.02 -4.04
CA GLU A 29 -16.45 5.38 -3.45
C GLU A 29 -17.46 4.22 -3.52
N ALA A 30 -17.50 3.51 -4.65
CA ALA A 30 -18.45 2.42 -4.86
C ALA A 30 -18.08 1.15 -4.08
N ASP A 31 -16.78 0.85 -3.92
CA ASP A 31 -16.29 -0.40 -3.36
C ASP A 31 -15.84 -0.26 -1.89
N GLY A 32 -15.62 0.97 -1.41
CA GLY A 32 -15.05 1.23 -0.08
C GLY A 32 -13.55 0.85 0.04
N VAL A 33 -12.93 0.40 -1.05
CA VAL A 33 -11.52 -0.03 -1.12
C VAL A 33 -10.88 0.57 -2.35
N ARG A 34 -9.64 1.04 -2.20
CA ARG A 34 -8.88 1.61 -3.31
C ARG A 34 -8.42 0.50 -4.27
N PRO A 35 -8.72 0.58 -5.59
CA PRO A 35 -8.44 -0.50 -6.54
C PRO A 35 -6.99 -0.60 -7.00
N LEU A 36 -6.16 0.39 -6.70
CA LEU A 36 -4.74 0.46 -7.07
C LEU A 36 -3.88 0.65 -5.83
N SER A 37 -2.75 -0.05 -5.77
CA SER A 37 -1.76 0.06 -4.70
C SER A 37 -1.07 1.43 -4.68
N GLU A 38 -0.38 1.71 -3.58
CA GLU A 38 0.45 2.91 -3.49
C GLU A 38 1.58 2.92 -4.51
N HIS A 39 2.18 1.76 -4.80
CA HIS A 39 3.23 1.64 -5.81
C HIS A 39 2.75 2.14 -7.19
N VAL A 40 1.58 1.69 -7.62
CA VAL A 40 0.95 2.17 -8.86
C VAL A 40 0.62 3.66 -8.81
N ALA A 41 0.10 4.14 -7.67
CA ALA A 41 -0.21 5.56 -7.50
C ALA A 41 1.05 6.44 -7.58
N LEU A 42 2.17 6.00 -7.02
CA LEU A 42 3.47 6.68 -7.14
C LEU A 42 3.97 6.70 -8.58
N HIS A 43 3.85 5.59 -9.30
CA HIS A 43 4.22 5.51 -10.72
C HIS A 43 3.39 6.47 -11.57
N LEU A 44 2.09 6.58 -11.33
CA LEU A 44 1.22 7.53 -12.01
C LEU A 44 1.66 8.99 -11.78
N ARG A 45 2.00 9.36 -10.54
CA ARG A 45 2.41 10.73 -10.19
C ARG A 45 3.79 11.09 -10.70
N HIS A 46 4.75 10.17 -10.61
CA HIS A 46 6.16 10.44 -10.88
C HIS A 46 6.64 9.91 -12.24
N GLY A 47 5.74 9.37 -13.06
CA GLY A 47 6.00 8.98 -14.44
C GLY A 47 6.58 7.58 -14.66
N GLY A 48 6.58 6.72 -13.63
CA GLY A 48 6.90 5.30 -13.72
C GLY A 48 8.29 4.95 -14.28
N ASP A 49 8.49 3.68 -14.58
CA ASP A 49 9.70 3.14 -15.22
C ASP A 49 9.46 2.84 -16.71
N ALA A 50 10.54 2.74 -17.50
CA ALA A 50 10.48 2.50 -18.94
C ALA A 50 9.82 1.16 -19.35
N HIS A 51 9.69 0.24 -18.39
CA HIS A 51 9.13 -1.11 -18.59
C HIS A 51 7.69 -1.26 -18.10
N VAL A 52 7.05 -0.14 -17.73
CA VAL A 52 5.64 -0.10 -17.37
C VAL A 52 4.78 0.13 -18.62
N ARG A 53 3.59 -0.48 -18.62
CA ARG A 53 2.53 -0.20 -19.60
C ARG A 53 1.27 0.26 -18.89
N ASN A 54 0.64 1.28 -19.43
CA ASN A 54 -0.63 1.80 -18.97
C ASN A 54 -1.68 1.47 -20.03
N VAL A 55 -2.64 0.62 -19.67
CA VAL A 55 -3.71 0.21 -20.59
C VAL A 55 -4.98 0.95 -20.23
N LEU A 56 -5.50 1.73 -21.17
CA LEU A 56 -6.69 2.56 -21.02
C LEU A 56 -7.81 2.02 -21.92
N VAL A 57 -9.02 1.92 -21.38
CA VAL A 57 -10.20 1.54 -22.14
C VAL A 57 -11.19 2.69 -22.16
N TYR A 58 -11.56 3.12 -23.35
CA TYR A 58 -12.54 4.18 -23.58
C TYR A 58 -13.83 3.59 -24.13
N ALA A 59 -14.96 4.07 -23.62
CA ALA A 59 -16.29 3.80 -24.17
C ALA A 59 -16.98 5.14 -24.49
N ASP A 60 -17.39 5.32 -25.74
CA ASP A 60 -18.00 6.56 -26.24
C ASP A 60 -17.20 7.84 -25.87
N GLY A 61 -15.87 7.72 -25.84
CA GLY A 61 -14.94 8.79 -25.54
C GLY A 61 -14.61 8.99 -24.05
N ALA A 62 -15.33 8.34 -23.13
CA ALA A 62 -15.02 8.39 -21.70
C ALA A 62 -14.07 7.26 -21.29
N LEU A 63 -13.11 7.54 -20.38
CA LEU A 63 -12.27 6.52 -19.76
C LEU A 63 -13.10 5.68 -18.78
N VAL A 64 -13.24 4.38 -19.07
CA VAL A 64 -14.07 3.44 -18.31
C VAL A 64 -13.29 2.31 -17.65
N ALA A 65 -12.03 2.10 -18.03
CA ALA A 65 -11.16 1.17 -17.33
C ALA A 65 -9.68 1.54 -17.54
N TYR A 66 -8.88 1.14 -16.58
CA TYR A 66 -7.43 1.34 -16.56
C TYR A 66 -6.73 0.11 -15.98
N ALA A 67 -5.57 -0.20 -16.50
CA ALA A 67 -4.63 -1.13 -15.86
C ALA A 67 -3.19 -0.62 -15.94
N HIS A 68 -2.47 -0.88 -14.87
CA HIS A 68 -1.02 -0.73 -14.78
C HIS A 68 -0.39 -2.10 -14.91
N LEU A 69 0.54 -2.27 -15.85
CA LEU A 69 1.29 -3.50 -16.09
C LEU A 69 2.78 -3.24 -15.89
N ASP A 70 3.38 -3.96 -14.97
CA ASP A 70 4.82 -4.00 -14.73
C ASP A 70 5.39 -5.32 -15.28
N VAL A 71 6.37 -5.22 -16.17
CA VAL A 71 7.03 -6.36 -16.82
C VAL A 71 8.48 -6.53 -16.36
N THR A 72 8.87 -5.91 -15.25
CA THR A 72 10.27 -5.86 -14.78
C THR A 72 10.74 -7.11 -14.07
N ASP A 73 9.83 -7.96 -13.57
CA ASP A 73 10.19 -9.16 -12.82
C ASP A 73 10.34 -10.39 -13.73
N PRO A 74 11.58 -10.83 -14.05
CA PRO A 74 11.80 -11.97 -14.93
C PRO A 74 11.58 -13.32 -14.23
N VAL A 75 11.54 -13.35 -12.90
CA VAL A 75 11.40 -14.55 -12.08
C VAL A 75 9.93 -14.91 -11.87
N GLU A 76 9.18 -13.99 -11.29
CA GLU A 76 7.76 -14.18 -10.95
C GLU A 76 6.82 -13.85 -12.11
N GLY A 77 7.31 -13.23 -13.19
CA GLY A 77 6.52 -12.77 -14.33
C GLY A 77 5.89 -11.40 -14.12
N SER A 78 5.18 -10.92 -15.14
CA SER A 78 4.54 -9.61 -15.13
C SER A 78 3.49 -9.48 -14.02
N SER A 79 3.32 -8.27 -13.50
CA SER A 79 2.31 -7.96 -12.48
C SER A 79 1.41 -6.82 -12.94
N ALA A 80 0.10 -6.92 -12.68
CA ALA A 80 -0.82 -5.85 -13.02
C ALA A 80 -1.87 -5.62 -11.94
N GLU A 81 -2.35 -4.38 -11.90
CA GLU A 81 -3.51 -3.93 -11.15
C GLU A 81 -4.47 -3.25 -12.11
N LEU A 82 -5.77 -3.42 -11.90
CA LEU A 82 -6.77 -2.91 -12.82
C LEU A 82 -8.01 -2.38 -12.10
N VAL A 83 -8.63 -1.40 -12.73
CA VAL A 83 -9.89 -0.82 -12.29
C VAL A 83 -10.87 -0.68 -13.45
N VAL A 84 -12.15 -1.00 -13.19
CA VAL A 84 -13.26 -0.77 -14.12
C VAL A 84 -14.27 0.13 -13.43
N ASP A 85 -14.70 1.17 -14.13
CA ASP A 85 -15.76 2.08 -13.69
C ASP A 85 -16.99 1.28 -13.23
N PRO A 86 -17.50 1.51 -12.01
CA PRO A 86 -18.65 0.77 -11.48
C PRO A 86 -19.84 0.68 -12.42
N ALA A 87 -20.14 1.78 -13.16
CA ALA A 87 -21.24 1.83 -14.11
C ALA A 87 -21.01 0.98 -15.38
N HIS A 88 -19.78 0.56 -15.65
CA HIS A 88 -19.39 -0.19 -16.85
C HIS A 88 -19.00 -1.65 -16.54
N ARG A 89 -19.20 -2.12 -15.30
CA ARG A 89 -18.98 -3.52 -14.90
C ARG A 89 -20.06 -4.44 -15.46
N GLY A 90 -19.70 -5.73 -15.58
CA GLY A 90 -20.61 -6.74 -16.11
C GLY A 90 -20.79 -6.72 -17.65
N GLY A 91 -20.28 -5.71 -18.34
CA GLY A 91 -20.35 -5.55 -19.80
C GLY A 91 -19.16 -6.08 -20.58
N GLY A 92 -18.25 -6.85 -19.95
CA GLY A 92 -17.07 -7.44 -20.59
C GLY A 92 -15.85 -6.52 -20.71
N VAL A 93 -15.92 -5.28 -20.18
CA VAL A 93 -14.80 -4.33 -20.21
C VAL A 93 -13.56 -4.88 -19.50
N GLY A 94 -13.73 -5.45 -18.30
CA GLY A 94 -12.63 -6.08 -17.55
C GLY A 94 -11.99 -7.25 -18.29
N GLY A 95 -12.78 -8.06 -19.00
CA GLY A 95 -12.25 -9.15 -19.84
C GLY A 95 -11.35 -8.63 -20.95
N ARG A 96 -11.78 -7.60 -21.67
CA ARG A 96 -10.96 -6.95 -22.71
C ARG A 96 -9.66 -6.40 -22.17
N LEU A 97 -9.70 -5.84 -20.95
CA LEU A 97 -8.51 -5.30 -20.29
C LEU A 97 -7.52 -6.43 -19.95
N VAL A 98 -8.00 -7.56 -19.40
CA VAL A 98 -7.17 -8.74 -19.13
C VAL A 98 -6.61 -9.35 -20.41
N ASP A 99 -7.39 -9.43 -21.49
CA ASP A 99 -6.92 -9.91 -22.81
C ASP A 99 -5.80 -9.03 -23.34
N GLU A 100 -5.87 -7.69 -23.14
CA GLU A 100 -4.80 -6.78 -23.53
C GLU A 100 -3.55 -6.98 -22.70
N LEU A 101 -3.70 -7.08 -21.38
CA LEU A 101 -2.59 -7.35 -20.46
C LEU A 101 -1.85 -8.63 -20.82
N LEU A 102 -2.57 -9.69 -21.17
CA LEU A 102 -1.98 -10.96 -21.61
C LEU A 102 -1.22 -10.83 -22.94
N ARG A 103 -1.67 -9.96 -23.86
CA ARG A 103 -0.94 -9.70 -25.11
C ARG A 103 0.35 -8.91 -24.91
N GLU A 104 0.34 -7.99 -23.94
CA GLU A 104 1.50 -7.17 -23.57
C GLU A 104 2.52 -7.93 -22.68
N THR A 105 2.14 -9.07 -22.13
CA THR A 105 2.99 -9.89 -21.26
C THR A 105 3.95 -10.73 -22.09
N PRO A 106 5.29 -10.61 -21.93
CA PRO A 106 6.26 -11.24 -22.84
C PRO A 106 6.23 -12.75 -22.88
N ASP A 107 5.94 -13.41 -21.76
CA ASP A 107 6.03 -14.86 -21.60
C ASP A 107 4.70 -15.54 -21.20
N GLY A 108 3.62 -14.76 -21.20
CA GLY A 108 2.28 -15.22 -20.82
C GLY A 108 2.05 -15.45 -19.33
N ARG A 109 3.07 -15.23 -18.48
CA ARG A 109 2.94 -15.27 -17.01
C ARG A 109 2.48 -13.94 -16.48
N LEU A 110 1.28 -13.89 -15.94
CA LEU A 110 0.68 -12.66 -15.43
C LEU A 110 0.14 -12.87 -14.02
N ARG A 111 0.47 -11.93 -13.14
CA ARG A 111 -0.09 -11.79 -11.79
C ARG A 111 -1.06 -10.61 -11.76
N LEU A 112 -2.22 -10.79 -11.13
CA LEU A 112 -3.24 -9.75 -10.96
C LEU A 112 -3.54 -9.56 -9.48
N TRP A 113 -3.37 -8.35 -8.99
CA TRP A 113 -3.82 -7.97 -7.65
C TRP A 113 -5.27 -7.50 -7.69
N ALA A 114 -6.07 -8.01 -6.76
CA ALA A 114 -7.42 -7.53 -6.47
C ALA A 114 -7.46 -7.05 -5.01
N HIS A 115 -7.71 -5.76 -4.83
CA HIS A 115 -7.86 -5.14 -3.52
C HIS A 115 -9.32 -5.25 -3.07
N GLY A 116 -9.52 -5.75 -1.84
CA GLY A 116 -10.83 -6.16 -1.37
C GLY A 116 -11.32 -7.49 -1.98
N GLU A 117 -12.24 -8.18 -1.30
CA GLU A 117 -12.83 -9.44 -1.81
C GLU A 117 -13.96 -9.16 -2.84
N HIS A 118 -13.67 -8.40 -3.91
CA HIS A 118 -14.68 -8.09 -4.90
C HIS A 118 -15.08 -9.32 -5.75
N PRO A 119 -16.36 -9.77 -5.72
CA PRO A 119 -16.77 -10.99 -6.41
C PRO A 119 -16.54 -10.96 -7.92
N GLY A 120 -16.53 -9.77 -8.53
CA GLY A 120 -16.23 -9.55 -9.95
C GLY A 120 -14.79 -9.89 -10.31
N ALA A 121 -13.83 -9.56 -9.43
CA ALA A 121 -12.41 -9.85 -9.64
C ALA A 121 -12.16 -11.37 -9.65
N ALA A 122 -12.72 -12.09 -8.67
CA ALA A 122 -12.59 -13.55 -8.61
C ALA A 122 -13.21 -14.24 -9.84
N ARG A 123 -14.40 -13.79 -10.32
CA ARG A 123 -15.02 -14.32 -11.55
C ARG A 123 -14.18 -14.01 -12.79
N LEU A 124 -13.65 -12.80 -12.89
CA LEU A 124 -12.79 -12.37 -14.00
C LEU A 124 -11.51 -13.21 -14.06
N ALA A 125 -10.83 -13.39 -12.91
CA ALA A 125 -9.65 -14.22 -12.78
C ALA A 125 -9.93 -15.69 -13.20
N ALA A 126 -10.98 -16.30 -12.65
CA ALA A 126 -11.37 -17.67 -12.98
C ALA A 126 -11.71 -17.84 -14.48
N HIS A 127 -12.41 -16.87 -15.10
CA HIS A 127 -12.76 -16.92 -16.52
C HIS A 127 -11.51 -16.90 -17.42
N HIS A 128 -10.45 -16.21 -17.02
CA HIS A 128 -9.19 -16.15 -17.77
C HIS A 128 -8.14 -17.17 -17.33
N GLY A 129 -8.51 -18.15 -16.49
CA GLY A 129 -7.65 -19.27 -16.08
C GLY A 129 -6.54 -18.84 -15.08
N PHE A 130 -6.83 -17.87 -14.21
CA PHE A 130 -5.95 -17.50 -13.11
C PHE A 130 -6.30 -18.29 -11.85
N ASP A 131 -5.28 -18.74 -11.14
CA ASP A 131 -5.37 -19.35 -9.82
C ASP A 131 -5.07 -18.32 -8.72
N ARG A 132 -5.78 -18.43 -7.59
CA ARG A 132 -5.48 -17.63 -6.39
C ARG A 132 -4.25 -18.19 -5.70
N VAL A 133 -3.19 -17.37 -5.58
CA VAL A 133 -1.88 -17.82 -5.06
C VAL A 133 -1.45 -17.16 -3.76
N ARG A 134 -1.96 -15.95 -3.44
CA ARG A 134 -1.59 -15.23 -2.21
C ARG A 134 -2.80 -14.47 -1.66
N ILE A 135 -2.86 -14.36 -0.35
CA ILE A 135 -3.87 -13.59 0.36
C ILE A 135 -3.15 -12.64 1.30
N LEU A 136 -3.48 -11.36 1.20
CA LEU A 136 -2.99 -10.31 2.07
C LEU A 136 -4.15 -9.79 2.94
N TRP A 137 -4.04 -9.89 4.25
CA TRP A 137 -5.06 -9.36 5.15
C TRP A 137 -4.77 -7.92 5.50
N GLN A 138 -5.78 -7.07 5.41
CA GLN A 138 -5.78 -5.79 6.08
C GLN A 138 -6.31 -5.98 7.50
N LEU A 139 -5.49 -5.65 8.49
CA LEU A 139 -5.89 -5.68 9.90
C LEU A 139 -6.05 -4.25 10.40
N ARG A 140 -7.01 -4.03 11.31
CA ARG A 140 -7.24 -2.73 11.95
C ARG A 140 -7.36 -2.84 13.46
N ARG A 141 -6.99 -1.77 14.15
CA ARG A 141 -7.26 -1.60 15.58
C ARG A 141 -7.56 -0.14 15.91
N SER A 142 -8.37 0.08 16.96
CA SER A 142 -8.56 1.41 17.55
C SER A 142 -7.33 1.84 18.35
N LEU A 143 -6.89 3.08 18.15
CA LEU A 143 -5.83 3.71 18.94
C LEU A 143 -6.33 4.27 20.28
N TYR A 144 -7.65 4.36 20.50
CA TYR A 144 -8.26 4.64 21.83
C TYR A 144 -8.11 3.44 22.78
N ALA A 145 -8.02 2.22 22.24
CA ALA A 145 -7.77 1.03 23.06
C ALA A 145 -6.39 1.09 23.74
N PRO A 146 -6.24 0.54 24.96
CA PRO A 146 -4.96 0.55 25.67
C PRO A 146 -3.83 -0.04 24.84
N ILE A 147 -2.69 0.64 24.77
CA ILE A 147 -1.47 0.13 24.16
C ILE A 147 -0.59 -0.42 25.29
N PRO A 148 -0.30 -1.73 25.30
CA PRO A 148 0.53 -2.34 26.33
C PRO A 148 1.90 -1.66 26.48
N ALA A 149 2.49 -1.68 27.66
CA ALA A 149 3.88 -1.30 27.82
C ALA A 149 4.77 -2.20 26.97
N GLY A 150 5.72 -1.61 26.24
CA GLY A 150 6.73 -2.34 25.46
C GLY A 150 8.08 -2.12 26.09
N THR A 151 8.86 -3.19 26.21
CA THR A 151 10.24 -3.13 26.67
C THR A 151 11.16 -3.48 25.50
N LEU A 152 12.14 -2.64 25.25
CA LEU A 152 13.18 -2.94 24.28
C LEU A 152 14.09 -4.04 24.82
N PRO A 153 14.66 -4.90 23.96
CA PRO A 153 15.72 -5.81 24.35
C PRO A 153 16.89 -5.05 24.99
N PRO A 154 17.61 -5.67 25.95
CA PRO A 154 18.81 -5.05 26.53
C PRO A 154 19.82 -4.63 25.46
N GLY A 155 20.35 -3.42 25.60
CA GLY A 155 21.32 -2.85 24.67
C GLY A 155 20.75 -2.26 23.39
N VAL A 156 19.43 -2.36 23.17
CA VAL A 156 18.78 -1.75 22.00
C VAL A 156 18.23 -0.37 22.37
N ALA A 157 18.49 0.61 21.53
CA ALA A 157 17.93 1.96 21.59
C ALA A 157 17.02 2.23 20.39
N LEU A 158 16.05 3.16 20.56
CA LEU A 158 15.23 3.68 19.48
C LEU A 158 15.58 5.14 19.19
N ARG A 159 15.63 5.48 17.93
CA ARG A 159 15.69 6.88 17.44
C ARG A 159 14.86 7.05 16.18
N ALA A 160 14.62 8.30 15.80
CA ALA A 160 14.05 8.61 14.51
C ALA A 160 15.06 8.36 13.37
N PHE A 161 14.55 8.06 12.19
CA PHE A 161 15.32 7.98 10.94
C PHE A 161 15.83 9.37 10.55
N VAL A 162 17.06 9.43 10.05
CA VAL A 162 17.70 10.68 9.59
C VAL A 162 17.88 10.59 8.06
N PRO A 163 17.01 11.24 7.26
CA PRO A 163 17.11 11.25 5.80
C PRO A 163 18.51 11.64 5.31
N GLY A 164 19.01 10.91 4.33
CA GLY A 164 20.34 11.13 3.76
C GLY A 164 21.49 10.51 4.55
N ALA A 165 21.38 10.37 5.88
CA ALA A 165 22.39 9.71 6.70
C ALA A 165 22.13 8.22 6.85
N ASP A 166 20.87 7.82 6.97
CA ASP A 166 20.43 6.45 7.25
C ASP A 166 20.02 5.67 5.98
N ASP A 167 19.92 6.33 4.85
CA ASP A 167 19.29 5.80 3.62
C ASP A 167 19.88 4.45 3.19
N GLU A 168 21.20 4.37 3.07
CA GLU A 168 21.89 3.17 2.55
C GLU A 168 21.84 2.01 3.56
N GLU A 169 22.14 2.28 4.84
CA GLU A 169 22.08 1.24 5.88
C GLU A 169 20.67 0.69 6.05
N TRP A 170 19.66 1.57 5.94
CA TRP A 170 18.27 1.12 6.01
C TRP A 170 17.87 0.24 4.82
N VAL A 171 18.24 0.58 3.58
CA VAL A 171 17.98 -0.25 2.39
C VAL A 171 18.59 -1.63 2.56
N ASP A 172 19.83 -1.72 3.03
CA ASP A 172 20.50 -2.98 3.31
C ASP A 172 19.79 -3.78 4.42
N LEU A 173 19.35 -3.12 5.50
CA LEU A 173 18.57 -3.75 6.56
C LEU A 173 17.22 -4.26 6.04
N ASN A 174 16.52 -3.46 5.24
CA ASN A 174 15.25 -3.85 4.63
C ASN A 174 15.42 -5.10 3.75
N ALA A 175 16.44 -5.15 2.90
CA ALA A 175 16.73 -6.31 2.06
C ALA A 175 16.99 -7.57 2.89
N ARG A 176 17.73 -7.46 4.01
CA ARG A 176 17.96 -8.60 4.92
C ARG A 176 16.72 -9.02 5.69
N ALA A 177 15.94 -8.05 6.20
CA ALA A 177 14.74 -8.31 6.97
C ALA A 177 13.67 -9.02 6.15
N PHE A 178 13.58 -8.68 4.84
CA PHE A 178 12.60 -9.17 3.89
C PHE A 178 13.19 -10.05 2.77
N ALA A 179 14.30 -10.74 3.02
CA ALA A 179 14.98 -11.56 2.01
C ALA A 179 14.10 -12.64 1.35
N GLY A 180 13.02 -13.07 2.02
CA GLY A 180 12.02 -14.01 1.49
C GLY A 180 10.78 -13.34 0.89
N HIS A 181 10.71 -11.99 0.85
CA HIS A 181 9.55 -11.26 0.36
C HIS A 181 9.90 -10.57 -0.97
N PRO A 182 9.30 -10.99 -2.10
CA PRO A 182 9.74 -10.58 -3.43
C PRO A 182 9.64 -9.07 -3.69
N GLU A 183 8.62 -8.42 -3.15
CA GLU A 183 8.37 -7.00 -3.37
C GLU A 183 9.15 -6.13 -2.36
N GLN A 184 8.92 -6.34 -1.06
CA GLN A 184 9.49 -5.50 0.01
C GLN A 184 11.02 -5.60 0.10
N GLY A 185 11.58 -6.80 -0.07
CA GLY A 185 13.03 -7.04 -0.02
C GLY A 185 13.81 -6.44 -1.19
N ALA A 186 13.14 -6.13 -2.30
CA ALA A 186 13.73 -5.59 -3.51
C ALA A 186 13.78 -4.05 -3.56
N TRP A 187 13.31 -3.34 -2.52
CA TRP A 187 13.33 -1.88 -2.51
C TRP A 187 14.74 -1.32 -2.63
N THR A 188 14.89 -0.35 -3.53
CA THR A 188 16.13 0.35 -3.81
C THR A 188 16.17 1.70 -3.08
N LEU A 189 17.32 2.35 -3.14
CA LEU A 189 17.49 3.72 -2.66
C LEU A 189 16.53 4.71 -3.37
N ARG A 190 16.22 4.45 -4.65
CA ARG A 190 15.23 5.24 -5.40
C ARG A 190 13.82 5.07 -4.82
N ASP A 191 13.43 3.84 -4.49
CA ASP A 191 12.11 3.55 -3.93
C ASP A 191 11.91 4.20 -2.55
N LEU A 192 12.97 4.19 -1.72
CA LEU A 192 12.99 4.91 -0.45
C LEU A 192 12.79 6.42 -0.67
N ARG A 193 13.58 7.03 -1.56
CA ARG A 193 13.53 8.48 -1.82
C ARG A 193 12.20 8.94 -2.40
N LEU A 194 11.57 8.16 -3.28
CA LEU A 194 10.23 8.47 -3.79
C LEU A 194 9.20 8.55 -2.67
N ARG A 195 9.25 7.61 -1.72
CA ARG A 195 8.35 7.60 -0.57
C ARG A 195 8.64 8.72 0.43
N MET A 196 9.90 9.08 0.61
CA MET A 196 10.28 10.24 1.44
C MET A 196 9.87 11.58 0.83
N ALA A 197 9.64 11.64 -0.48
CA ALA A 197 9.14 12.84 -1.16
C ALA A 197 7.62 13.01 -1.07
N GLU A 198 6.90 12.00 -0.57
CA GLU A 198 5.44 12.06 -0.42
C GLU A 198 5.03 12.94 0.77
N PRO A 199 3.90 13.67 0.65
CA PRO A 199 3.43 14.58 1.72
C PRO A 199 3.16 13.91 3.07
N TRP A 200 2.90 12.62 3.09
CA TRP A 200 2.65 11.85 4.31
C TRP A 200 3.94 11.46 5.05
N PHE A 201 5.12 11.62 4.44
CA PHE A 201 6.37 11.22 5.07
C PHE A 201 6.68 12.07 6.31
N ASP A 202 6.92 11.38 7.41
CA ASP A 202 7.34 11.97 8.68
C ASP A 202 8.53 11.16 9.24
N PRO A 203 9.74 11.74 9.29
CA PRO A 203 10.90 11.04 9.85
C PRO A 203 10.73 10.73 11.35
N ALA A 204 9.91 11.47 12.11
CA ALA A 204 9.64 11.18 13.51
C ALA A 204 8.82 9.88 13.67
N GLY A 205 7.97 9.55 12.67
CA GLY A 205 7.24 8.30 12.57
C GLY A 205 8.00 7.14 11.95
N PHE A 206 9.26 7.38 11.55
CA PHE A 206 10.14 6.36 11.02
C PHE A 206 11.20 5.99 12.07
N LEU A 207 10.91 4.97 12.88
CA LEU A 207 11.71 4.57 14.03
C LEU A 207 12.78 3.55 13.63
N ILE A 208 14.01 3.79 14.06
CA ILE A 208 15.15 2.88 13.91
C ILE A 208 15.52 2.28 15.27
N ALA A 209 15.66 0.96 15.32
CA ALA A 209 16.25 0.25 16.45
C ALA A 209 17.71 -0.06 16.15
N GLU A 210 18.58 0.32 17.06
CA GLU A 210 20.02 0.11 16.93
C GLU A 210 20.61 -0.51 18.18
N GLU A 211 21.71 -1.26 18.02
CA GLU A 211 22.49 -1.85 19.11
C GLU A 211 23.98 -1.69 18.87
N PRO A 212 24.83 -1.83 19.91
CA PRO A 212 26.28 -1.78 19.75
C PRO A 212 26.77 -2.83 18.74
N ALA A 213 27.60 -2.41 17.80
CA ALA A 213 28.23 -3.31 16.82
C ALA A 213 29.50 -3.96 17.41
N PRO A 214 29.84 -5.21 17.01
CA PRO A 214 31.03 -5.90 17.49
C PRO A 214 32.37 -5.17 17.23
N GLY A 215 32.39 -4.28 16.19
CA GLY A 215 33.54 -3.47 15.82
C GLY A 215 33.58 -2.07 16.43
N GLY A 216 32.64 -1.75 17.33
CA GLY A 216 32.39 -0.38 17.84
C GLY A 216 31.37 0.37 17.01
N GLY A 217 30.80 1.43 17.59
CA GLY A 217 29.67 2.15 17.01
C GLY A 217 28.32 1.45 17.21
N MET A 218 27.31 1.93 16.51
CA MET A 218 25.95 1.37 16.53
C MET A 218 25.62 0.78 15.15
N ARG A 219 24.77 -0.23 15.10
CA ARG A 219 24.22 -0.81 13.87
C ARG A 219 22.71 -0.89 13.93
N MET A 220 22.04 -0.71 12.82
CA MET A 220 20.61 -0.90 12.72
C MET A 220 20.26 -2.40 12.80
N VAL A 221 19.30 -2.75 13.66
CA VAL A 221 18.81 -4.12 13.87
C VAL A 221 17.30 -4.28 13.68
N GLY A 222 16.60 -3.19 13.43
CA GLY A 222 15.19 -3.21 13.13
C GLY A 222 14.65 -1.80 12.89
N PHE A 223 13.44 -1.72 12.38
CA PHE A 223 12.78 -0.45 12.10
C PHE A 223 11.26 -0.59 12.11
N HIS A 224 10.58 0.53 12.30
CA HIS A 224 9.14 0.67 12.09
C HIS A 224 8.87 2.01 11.43
N TRP A 225 8.43 1.97 10.19
CA TRP A 225 7.97 3.13 9.45
C TRP A 225 6.45 3.22 9.57
N THR A 226 5.93 4.33 10.10
CA THR A 226 4.50 4.62 10.18
C THR A 226 4.08 5.54 9.03
N LYS A 227 2.79 5.51 8.68
CA LYS A 227 2.22 6.38 7.66
C LYS A 227 0.86 6.90 8.14
N VAL A 228 0.49 8.11 7.71
CA VAL A 228 -0.80 8.72 7.97
C VAL A 228 -1.55 8.94 6.66
N HIS A 229 -2.79 8.47 6.58
CA HIS A 229 -3.69 8.67 5.47
C HIS A 229 -4.73 9.74 5.80
N GLY A 230 -5.12 10.58 4.84
CA GLY A 230 -6.29 11.45 4.93
C GLY A 230 -6.11 12.70 5.81
N GLY A 231 -4.90 13.12 6.12
CA GLY A 231 -4.67 14.35 6.90
C GLY A 231 -4.04 15.45 6.05
N GLU A 232 -4.63 16.65 6.01
CA GLU A 232 -3.85 17.85 5.71
C GLU A 232 -2.92 18.10 6.92
N ARG A 233 -1.63 18.31 6.67
CA ARG A 233 -0.67 18.68 7.71
C ARG A 233 -0.48 20.18 7.72
N ASP A 234 -0.29 20.76 8.92
CA ASP A 234 0.10 22.15 9.07
C ASP A 234 1.55 22.38 8.58
N GLU A 235 1.98 23.65 8.57
CA GLU A 235 3.35 24.03 8.22
C GLU A 235 4.43 23.43 9.13
N HIS A 236 4.03 22.81 10.25
CA HIS A 236 4.89 22.14 11.22
C HIS A 236 4.79 20.60 11.09
N GLY A 237 4.01 20.09 10.12
CA GLY A 237 3.85 18.66 9.86
C GLY A 237 2.84 17.93 10.75
N HIS A 238 2.09 18.63 11.62
CA HIS A 238 1.05 18.02 12.44
C HIS A 238 -0.24 17.83 11.63
N ALA A 239 -0.96 16.75 11.87
CA ALA A 239 -2.27 16.51 11.27
C ALA A 239 -3.23 17.63 11.69
N LEU A 240 -3.75 18.39 10.71
CA LEU A 240 -4.77 19.39 10.98
C LEU A 240 -6.09 18.70 11.34
N PRO A 241 -6.79 19.12 12.41
CA PRO A 241 -8.14 18.66 12.65
C PRO A 241 -9.03 19.11 11.48
N GLU A 242 -9.87 18.21 10.96
CA GLU A 242 -10.84 18.56 9.92
C GLU A 242 -11.63 19.81 10.34
N ARG A 243 -11.73 20.76 9.43
CA ARG A 243 -12.55 21.96 9.61
C ARG A 243 -14.00 21.52 9.76
N PRO A 244 -14.68 21.82 10.87
CA PRO A 244 -16.08 21.45 10.99
C PRO A 244 -16.87 22.05 9.82
N PRO A 245 -17.83 21.34 9.22
CA PRO A 245 -18.63 21.86 8.13
C PRO A 245 -19.27 23.17 8.56
N ALA A 246 -19.22 24.16 7.68
CA ALA A 246 -19.85 25.46 7.92
C ALA A 246 -21.30 25.23 8.31
N GLN A 247 -21.73 25.73 9.47
CA GLN A 247 -23.10 25.61 9.95
C GLN A 247 -24.04 26.25 8.95
N GLY A 248 -24.89 25.46 8.30
CA GLY A 248 -25.98 25.94 7.46
C GLY A 248 -26.20 25.11 6.21
N GLN A 249 -26.75 23.91 6.38
CA GLN A 249 -27.79 23.31 5.52
C GLN A 249 -28.09 21.90 6.03
N HIS A 250 -29.24 21.76 6.70
CA HIS A 250 -29.82 20.46 7.00
C HIS A 250 -30.50 19.95 5.73
N ASP A 251 -29.82 19.11 4.97
CA ASP A 251 -30.47 18.26 3.99
C ASP A 251 -30.66 16.88 4.59
N HIS A 252 -31.91 16.45 4.62
CA HIS A 252 -32.41 15.19 5.16
C HIS A 252 -32.23 14.03 4.19
N ASP A 253 -31.02 13.82 3.65
CA ASP A 253 -30.65 12.59 2.95
C ASP A 253 -29.22 12.25 3.31
N GLY A 254 -29.07 11.19 4.12
CA GLY A 254 -27.87 10.81 4.86
C GLY A 254 -26.71 10.28 4.02
N HIS A 255 -26.26 11.05 3.02
CA HIS A 255 -25.03 10.79 2.26
C HIS A 255 -24.31 12.13 2.02
N GLY A 256 -23.75 12.68 3.10
CA GLY A 256 -22.75 13.74 2.99
C GLY A 256 -21.42 13.17 2.45
N PRO A 257 -20.55 14.01 1.84
CA PRO A 257 -19.22 13.57 1.42
C PRO A 257 -18.49 13.07 2.67
N HIS A 258 -18.23 11.77 2.73
CA HIS A 258 -17.43 11.15 3.78
C HIS A 258 -15.98 11.61 3.64
N GLY A 259 -15.63 12.69 4.33
CA GLY A 259 -14.24 12.97 4.67
C GLY A 259 -13.73 11.75 5.41
N HIS A 260 -12.78 11.03 4.83
CA HIS A 260 -12.21 9.85 5.49
C HIS A 260 -11.48 10.32 6.74
N GLU A 261 -11.91 9.88 7.93
CA GLU A 261 -11.18 10.13 9.17
C GLU A 261 -9.70 9.76 8.98
N PRO A 262 -8.77 10.58 9.44
CA PRO A 262 -7.35 10.29 9.29
C PRO A 262 -7.03 8.95 9.94
N LEU A 263 -6.27 8.11 9.22
CA LEU A 263 -5.99 6.73 9.59
C LEU A 263 -4.48 6.50 9.61
N GLY A 264 -3.96 5.98 10.73
CA GLY A 264 -2.57 5.55 10.81
C GLY A 264 -2.33 4.22 10.11
N GLU A 265 -1.09 3.99 9.71
CA GLU A 265 -0.66 2.70 9.16
C GLU A 265 0.67 2.26 9.79
N VAL A 266 0.74 0.98 10.18
CA VAL A 266 1.99 0.26 10.35
C VAL A 266 2.51 -0.04 8.95
N TYR A 267 3.22 0.92 8.34
CA TYR A 267 3.55 0.87 6.91
C TYR A 267 4.58 -0.22 6.61
N VAL A 268 5.72 -0.20 7.30
CA VAL A 268 6.73 -1.27 7.21
C VAL A 268 7.35 -1.52 8.57
N VAL A 269 7.42 -2.78 8.99
CA VAL A 269 8.16 -3.22 10.18
C VAL A 269 9.14 -4.32 9.81
N GLY A 270 10.42 -4.09 10.03
CA GLY A 270 11.47 -5.05 9.76
C GLY A 270 12.37 -5.30 10.97
N VAL A 271 12.82 -6.54 11.11
CA VAL A 271 13.81 -6.94 12.13
C VAL A 271 14.89 -7.76 11.44
N ASP A 272 16.14 -7.34 11.63
CA ASP A 272 17.31 -8.08 11.15
C ASP A 272 17.22 -9.54 11.62
N PRO A 273 17.47 -10.54 10.74
CA PRO A 273 17.43 -11.95 11.12
C PRO A 273 18.26 -12.27 12.37
N SER A 274 19.38 -11.59 12.59
CA SER A 274 20.25 -11.79 13.76
C SER A 274 19.66 -11.27 15.09
N ALA A 275 18.65 -10.40 15.02
CA ALA A 275 17.98 -9.81 16.19
C ALA A 275 16.58 -10.40 16.46
N ARG A 276 16.13 -11.39 15.66
CA ARG A 276 14.84 -12.06 15.84
C ARG A 276 14.78 -12.86 17.14
N GLY A 277 13.57 -13.18 17.60
CA GLY A 277 13.32 -13.97 18.80
C GLY A 277 13.54 -13.24 20.14
N ARG A 278 13.96 -11.96 20.12
CA ARG A 278 14.27 -11.15 21.33
C ARG A 278 13.12 -10.22 21.74
N GLY A 279 11.97 -10.28 21.08
CA GLY A 279 10.83 -9.40 21.31
C GLY A 279 10.92 -8.03 20.63
N LEU A 280 11.94 -7.78 19.81
CA LEU A 280 12.19 -6.49 19.15
C LEU A 280 11.03 -6.08 18.23
N GLY A 281 10.50 -6.99 17.41
CA GLY A 281 9.38 -6.68 16.52
C GLY A 281 8.14 -6.18 17.28
N ARG A 282 7.79 -6.83 18.41
CA ARG A 282 6.70 -6.37 19.28
C ARG A 282 6.98 -4.96 19.84
N ALA A 283 8.19 -4.72 20.29
CA ALA A 283 8.59 -3.42 20.85
C ALA A 283 8.49 -2.30 19.80
N LEU A 284 8.94 -2.57 18.57
CA LEU A 284 8.84 -1.64 17.43
C LEU A 284 7.39 -1.33 17.07
N VAL A 285 6.53 -2.34 16.93
CA VAL A 285 5.10 -2.12 16.67
C VAL A 285 4.47 -1.26 17.78
N LEU A 286 4.73 -1.57 19.05
CA LEU A 286 4.21 -0.80 20.17
C LEU A 286 4.73 0.65 20.19
N ALA A 287 5.97 0.90 19.77
CA ALA A 287 6.52 2.26 19.64
C ALA A 287 5.81 3.06 18.56
N GLY A 288 5.62 2.49 17.36
CA GLY A 288 4.87 3.14 16.28
C GLY A 288 3.39 3.37 16.61
N LEU A 289 2.74 2.42 17.30
CA LEU A 289 1.35 2.63 17.77
C LEU A 289 1.25 3.82 18.74
N ARG A 290 2.27 4.03 19.60
CA ARG A 290 2.30 5.19 20.50
C ARG A 290 2.54 6.48 19.74
N HIS A 291 3.40 6.46 18.73
CA HIS A 291 3.63 7.60 17.86
C HIS A 291 2.31 7.99 17.15
N LEU A 292 1.65 7.07 16.43
CA LEU A 292 0.38 7.34 15.76
C LEU A 292 -0.74 7.81 16.71
N ARG A 293 -0.78 7.30 17.95
CA ARG A 293 -1.70 7.80 18.97
C ARG A 293 -1.36 9.22 19.41
N ALA A 294 -0.08 9.57 19.54
CA ALA A 294 0.36 10.92 19.89
C ALA A 294 0.02 11.93 18.80
N GLU A 295 -0.03 11.51 17.54
CA GLU A 295 -0.57 12.27 16.39
C GLU A 295 -2.10 12.47 16.44
N GLY A 296 -2.79 11.93 17.44
CA GLY A 296 -4.25 12.08 17.62
C GLY A 296 -5.10 11.18 16.75
N LEU A 297 -4.54 10.18 16.08
CA LEU A 297 -5.27 9.31 15.16
C LEU A 297 -6.21 8.35 15.90
N PRO A 298 -7.45 8.12 15.40
CA PRO A 298 -8.44 7.26 16.05
C PRO A 298 -8.15 5.77 15.86
N ALA A 299 -7.56 5.41 14.74
CA ALA A 299 -7.35 4.01 14.36
C ALA A 299 -6.06 3.83 13.56
N VAL A 300 -5.63 2.59 13.45
CA VAL A 300 -4.45 2.17 12.67
C VAL A 300 -4.76 0.91 11.90
N LEU A 301 -4.24 0.83 10.67
CA LEU A 301 -4.27 -0.36 9.84
C LEU A 301 -2.87 -0.92 9.61
N LEU A 302 -2.81 -2.15 9.10
CA LEU A 302 -1.63 -2.77 8.52
C LEU A 302 -2.04 -3.83 7.50
N TYR A 303 -1.08 -4.21 6.64
CA TYR A 303 -1.20 -5.36 5.75
C TYR A 303 -0.27 -6.48 6.17
N VAL A 304 -0.74 -7.73 6.08
CA VAL A 304 0.05 -8.92 6.45
C VAL A 304 -0.35 -10.12 5.58
N ASP A 305 0.62 -10.90 5.15
CA ASP A 305 0.33 -12.17 4.48
C ASP A 305 -0.43 -13.13 5.39
N ALA A 306 -1.50 -13.71 4.89
CA ALA A 306 -2.35 -14.62 5.63
C ALA A 306 -1.61 -15.89 6.12
N ASP A 307 -0.54 -16.28 5.45
CA ASP A 307 0.33 -17.41 5.80
C ASP A 307 1.46 -17.04 6.77
N ASN A 308 1.71 -15.73 7.01
CA ASN A 308 2.66 -15.27 8.02
C ASN A 308 2.07 -15.37 9.43
N SER A 309 1.88 -16.61 9.90
CA SER A 309 1.24 -16.92 11.18
C SER A 309 1.90 -16.23 12.38
N SER A 310 3.22 -16.00 12.34
CA SER A 310 3.94 -15.33 13.42
C SER A 310 3.63 -13.84 13.50
N ALA A 311 3.52 -13.16 12.38
CA ALA A 311 3.14 -11.75 12.34
C ALA A 311 1.64 -11.58 12.66
N VAL A 312 0.78 -12.43 12.11
CA VAL A 312 -0.66 -12.45 12.43
C VAL A 312 -0.88 -12.61 13.93
N ALA A 313 -0.28 -13.63 14.57
CA ALA A 313 -0.39 -13.85 16.01
C ALA A 313 0.13 -12.64 16.84
N LEU A 314 1.21 -12.00 16.39
CA LEU A 314 1.71 -10.78 17.03
C LEU A 314 0.65 -9.67 16.97
N TYR A 315 0.10 -9.37 15.80
CA TYR A 315 -0.86 -8.28 15.61
C TYR A 315 -2.18 -8.56 16.35
N GLU A 316 -2.71 -9.78 16.29
CA GLU A 316 -3.88 -10.19 17.05
C GLU A 316 -3.66 -10.02 18.57
N SER A 317 -2.46 -10.40 19.08
CA SER A 317 -2.09 -10.18 20.49
C SER A 317 -2.02 -8.71 20.88
N LEU A 318 -1.93 -7.82 19.91
CA LEU A 318 -1.94 -6.36 20.09
C LEU A 318 -3.31 -5.74 19.83
N GLY A 319 -4.36 -6.56 19.62
CA GLY A 319 -5.74 -6.13 19.46
C GLY A 319 -6.11 -5.69 18.04
N PHE A 320 -5.32 -6.07 17.03
CA PHE A 320 -5.74 -5.93 15.64
C PHE A 320 -6.76 -7.02 15.29
N THR A 321 -7.71 -6.66 14.45
CA THR A 321 -8.73 -7.57 13.90
C THR A 321 -8.74 -7.46 12.38
N ARG A 322 -9.11 -8.54 11.70
CA ARG A 322 -9.21 -8.55 10.23
C ARG A 322 -10.33 -7.61 9.79
N TRP A 323 -10.02 -6.74 8.84
CA TRP A 323 -10.93 -5.77 8.25
C TRP A 323 -11.25 -6.09 6.79
N ASP A 324 -10.21 -6.37 6.00
CA ASP A 324 -10.33 -6.62 4.58
C ASP A 324 -9.29 -7.63 4.08
N THR A 325 -9.36 -8.00 2.80
CA THR A 325 -8.49 -9.01 2.19
C THR A 325 -8.16 -8.63 0.75
N ASP A 326 -6.86 -8.58 0.43
CA ASP A 326 -6.38 -8.48 -0.93
C ASP A 326 -5.97 -9.86 -1.45
N VAL A 327 -6.14 -10.09 -2.74
CA VAL A 327 -5.89 -11.38 -3.35
C VAL A 327 -4.99 -11.24 -4.57
N LEU A 328 -3.93 -12.04 -4.61
CA LEU A 328 -3.09 -12.20 -5.79
C LEU A 328 -3.55 -13.42 -6.60
N PHE A 329 -3.89 -13.18 -7.83
CA PHE A 329 -4.19 -14.22 -8.83
C PHE A 329 -3.01 -14.36 -9.77
N ARG A 330 -2.68 -15.60 -10.19
CA ARG A 330 -1.59 -15.89 -11.12
C ARG A 330 -2.06 -16.81 -12.24
N ARG A 331 -1.56 -16.54 -13.45
CA ARG A 331 -1.69 -17.39 -14.62
C ARG A 331 -0.29 -17.68 -15.20
N GLY A 332 -0.04 -18.96 -15.52
CA GLY A 332 1.23 -19.41 -16.12
C GLY A 332 2.16 -20.09 -15.15
#